data_6b0906d3a96ea6595dded9fdd05347e3
#
_entry.id   6b0906d3a96ea6595dded9fdd05347e3
#
_cell.length_a   1.000
_cell.length_b   1.000
_cell.length_c   1.000
_cell.angle_alpha   90.00
_cell.angle_beta   90.00
_cell.angle_gamma   90.00
#
_symmetry.space_group_name_H-M   'P 1'
#
loop_
_entity.id
_entity.type
_entity.pdbx_description
1 polymer ?
#
loop_
_entity_poly.entity_id
_entity_poly.type
_entity_poly.pdbx_seq_one_letter_code
_entity_poly.pdbx_strand_id
1 'polypeptide(L)'
;EYEDGAVSRTVRGTEKLTAGRWCAVRVVVGGRPVTVAMFDDPYNPRHPNEWFTMVTPFAYLSATLGLQQTPLRLAPGSAVSLRWGVALWDGDVGQAAVANEWARWAKTDLHAGSVVRQQVRPAQSSDQRREPAEPRSTR
;
A
#
# COMPACT_ATOMS: atom_id res chain seq x y z
N GLU A 1 -15.71 8.43 10.56
CA GLU A 1 -14.49 7.65 10.61
C GLU A 1 -14.65 6.54 11.63
N TYR A 2 -14.34 5.31 11.26
CA TYR A 2 -14.37 4.14 12.11
C TYR A 2 -13.01 3.48 12.06
N GLU A 3 -12.55 2.99 13.19
CA GLU A 3 -11.25 2.38 13.35
C GLU A 3 -11.36 1.09 14.13
N ASP A 4 -10.40 0.19 13.99
CA ASP A 4 -10.35 -1.12 14.62
C ASP A 4 -10.01 -1.05 16.14
N GLY A 5 -10.72 -0.21 16.88
CA GLY A 5 -10.56 -0.06 18.33
C GLY A 5 -9.26 0.60 18.78
N ALA A 6 -8.43 1.07 17.89
CA ALA A 6 -7.17 1.73 18.22
C ALA A 6 -7.35 3.21 18.58
N VAL A 7 -6.42 3.74 19.35
CA VAL A 7 -6.43 5.17 19.71
C VAL A 7 -5.88 5.99 18.55
N SER A 8 -6.70 6.87 18.03
CA SER A 8 -6.34 7.83 16.99
C SER A 8 -5.47 8.95 17.58
N ARG A 9 -4.36 9.25 16.91
CA ARG A 9 -3.45 10.35 17.26
C ARG A 9 -3.60 11.50 16.26
N THR A 10 -4.03 12.67 16.72
CA THR A 10 -4.06 13.88 15.90
C THR A 10 -2.64 14.30 15.54
N VAL A 11 -2.38 14.56 14.28
CA VAL A 11 -1.12 15.10 13.75
C VAL A 11 -1.21 16.61 13.63
N ARG A 12 -2.21 17.08 12.86
CA ARG A 12 -2.45 18.51 12.65
C ARG A 12 -3.89 18.73 12.14
N GLY A 13 -4.64 19.61 12.77
CA GLY A 13 -6.02 19.91 12.36
C GLY A 13 -6.89 18.65 12.31
N THR A 14 -7.34 18.27 11.12
CA THR A 14 -8.14 17.06 10.89
C THR A 14 -7.30 15.82 10.51
N GLU A 15 -5.99 15.98 10.46
CA GLU A 15 -5.06 14.89 10.15
C GLU A 15 -4.89 13.97 11.36
N LYS A 16 -5.06 12.67 11.15
CA LYS A 16 -4.92 11.66 12.21
C LYS A 16 -4.06 10.50 11.73
N LEU A 17 -3.40 9.87 12.68
CA LEU A 17 -2.71 8.58 12.51
C LEU A 17 -3.28 7.58 13.49
N THR A 18 -3.68 6.42 12.98
CA THR A 18 -4.33 5.37 13.77
C THR A 18 -3.76 4.03 13.38
N ALA A 19 -3.25 3.27 14.36
CA ALA A 19 -2.85 1.89 14.12
C ALA A 19 -4.09 0.97 14.14
N GLY A 20 -4.23 0.11 13.13
CA GLY A 20 -5.38 -0.79 13.06
C GLY A 20 -5.31 -1.74 11.87
N ARG A 21 -6.03 -2.84 11.97
CA ARG A 21 -6.15 -3.84 10.89
C ARG A 21 -6.95 -3.33 9.70
N TRP A 22 -7.81 -2.37 9.94
CA TRP A 22 -8.63 -1.69 8.95
C TRP A 22 -8.96 -0.28 9.41
N CYS A 23 -9.29 0.58 8.46
CA CYS A 23 -9.82 1.91 8.69
C CYS A 23 -10.91 2.20 7.66
N ALA A 24 -11.98 2.86 8.09
CA ALA A 24 -13.10 3.22 7.23
C ALA A 24 -13.50 4.68 7.40
N VAL A 25 -13.92 5.28 6.31
CA VAL A 25 -14.47 6.64 6.27
C VAL A 25 -15.84 6.63 5.61
N ARG A 26 -16.73 7.47 6.11
CA ARG A 26 -17.99 7.77 5.45
C ARG A 26 -17.86 9.08 4.69
N VAL A 27 -18.22 9.03 3.42
CA VAL A 27 -18.23 10.18 2.52
C VAL A 27 -19.62 10.36 1.93
N VAL A 28 -19.90 11.53 1.35
CA VAL A 28 -21.15 11.79 0.62
C VAL A 28 -20.81 11.97 -0.85
N VAL A 29 -21.39 11.14 -1.70
CA VAL A 29 -21.20 11.17 -3.15
C VAL A 29 -22.57 11.35 -3.81
N GLY A 30 -22.75 12.43 -4.55
CA GLY A 30 -24.04 12.75 -5.18
C GLY A 30 -25.20 12.86 -4.19
N GLY A 31 -24.95 13.38 -2.98
CA GLY A 31 -25.96 13.50 -1.92
C GLY A 31 -26.29 12.19 -1.17
N ARG A 32 -25.60 11.10 -1.47
CA ARG A 32 -25.82 9.78 -0.86
C ARG A 32 -24.61 9.37 -0.02
N PRO A 33 -24.81 8.79 1.18
CA PRO A 33 -23.70 8.29 1.97
C PRO A 33 -23.07 7.06 1.30
N VAL A 34 -21.75 6.99 1.39
CA VAL A 34 -20.94 5.83 0.94
C VAL A 34 -19.92 5.56 2.04
N THR A 35 -19.76 4.30 2.41
CA THR A 35 -18.69 3.86 3.30
C THR A 35 -17.55 3.28 2.46
N VAL A 36 -16.34 3.78 2.70
CA VAL A 36 -15.11 3.28 2.10
C VAL A 36 -14.21 2.75 3.20
N ALA A 37 -13.76 1.50 3.08
CA ALA A 37 -12.81 0.91 4.01
C ALA A 37 -11.56 0.42 3.30
N MET A 38 -10.42 0.53 3.98
CA MET A 38 -9.17 -0.11 3.61
C MET A 38 -8.77 -1.16 4.64
N PHE A 39 -8.22 -2.26 4.16
CA PHE A 39 -7.85 -3.44 4.93
C PHE A 39 -6.35 -3.70 4.83
N ASP A 40 -5.74 -4.01 5.96
CA ASP A 40 -4.33 -4.41 6.02
C ASP A 40 -4.22 -5.93 6.07
N ASP A 41 -3.32 -6.47 5.25
CA ASP A 41 -3.04 -7.91 5.24
C ASP A 41 -2.22 -8.28 6.47
N PRO A 42 -2.59 -9.36 7.20
CA PRO A 42 -1.81 -9.85 8.34
C PRO A 42 -0.34 -10.19 8.02
N TYR A 43 -0.02 -10.43 6.75
CA TYR A 43 1.35 -10.72 6.30
C TYR A 43 2.13 -9.49 5.83
N ASN A 44 1.52 -8.31 5.82
CA ASN A 44 2.26 -7.09 5.52
C ASN A 44 3.32 -6.81 6.60
N PRO A 45 4.50 -6.32 6.21
CA PRO A 45 5.45 -5.82 7.19
C PRO A 45 4.80 -4.69 8.00
N ARG A 46 5.00 -4.74 9.32
CA ARG A 46 4.44 -3.78 10.29
C ARG A 46 2.92 -3.84 10.44
N HIS A 47 2.33 -5.01 10.18
CA HIS A 47 0.95 -5.24 10.57
C HIS A 47 0.77 -5.13 12.10
N PRO A 48 -0.29 -4.48 12.64
CA PRO A 48 -1.30 -3.74 11.92
C PRO A 48 -0.78 -2.39 11.38
N ASN A 49 -1.30 -1.99 10.22
CA ASN A 49 -0.88 -0.79 9.53
C ASN A 49 -1.18 0.48 10.33
N GLU A 50 -0.43 1.56 10.07
CA GLU A 50 -0.77 2.90 10.51
C GLU A 50 -1.50 3.63 9.38
N TRP A 51 -2.75 3.99 9.63
CA TRP A 51 -3.62 4.70 8.70
C TRP A 51 -3.48 6.20 8.89
N PHE A 52 -3.28 6.92 7.81
CA PHE A 52 -3.39 8.37 7.80
C PHE A 52 -4.76 8.75 7.25
N THR A 53 -5.50 9.56 8.00
CA THR A 53 -6.79 10.09 7.60
C THR A 53 -6.81 11.61 7.69
N MET A 54 -7.61 12.24 6.84
CA MET A 54 -7.84 13.68 6.81
C MET A 54 -9.25 13.96 6.29
N VAL A 55 -9.89 14.99 6.78
CA VAL A 55 -11.23 15.40 6.35
C VAL A 55 -11.20 16.72 5.58
N THR A 56 -10.32 17.62 5.96
CA THR A 56 -10.20 18.96 5.35
C THR A 56 -8.79 19.17 4.82
N PRO A 57 -8.58 19.64 3.58
CA PRO A 57 -9.60 20.20 2.65
C PRO A 57 -10.38 19.16 1.83
N PHE A 58 -10.02 17.89 1.90
CA PHE A 58 -10.70 16.78 1.22
C PHE A 58 -10.60 15.50 2.08
N ALA A 59 -11.51 14.57 1.85
CA ALA A 59 -11.46 13.25 2.49
C ALA A 59 -10.27 12.45 1.96
N TYR A 60 -9.42 11.97 2.87
CA TYR A 60 -8.24 11.19 2.54
C TYR A 60 -8.09 10.01 3.50
N LEU A 61 -7.75 8.86 2.96
CA LEU A 61 -7.47 7.63 3.69
C LEU A 61 -6.28 6.93 3.03
N SER A 62 -5.24 6.63 3.78
CA SER A 62 -4.00 6.03 3.27
C SER A 62 -3.37 5.08 4.27
N ALA A 63 -2.78 4.01 3.75
CA ALA A 63 -1.86 3.12 4.46
C ALA A 63 -0.44 3.70 4.43
N THR A 64 0.25 3.77 5.58
CA THR A 64 1.53 4.50 5.67
C THR A 64 2.75 3.65 5.98
N LEU A 65 2.65 2.46 6.49
CA LEU A 65 3.75 1.67 7.05
C LEU A 65 4.56 2.37 8.16
N GLY A 66 4.13 3.52 8.66
CA GLY A 66 4.83 4.26 9.72
C GLY A 66 6.25 4.72 9.34
N LEU A 67 6.49 4.99 8.05
CA LEU A 67 7.84 5.35 7.56
C LEU A 67 8.35 6.68 8.12
N GLN A 68 7.46 7.56 8.53
CA GLN A 68 7.79 8.83 9.17
C GLN A 68 8.42 8.65 10.56
N GLN A 69 8.21 7.48 11.18
CA GLN A 69 8.78 7.16 12.50
C GLN A 69 10.05 6.31 12.37
N THR A 70 9.99 5.30 11.51
CA THR A 70 11.09 4.33 11.37
C THR A 70 11.25 3.96 9.89
N PRO A 71 12.43 4.21 9.30
CA PRO A 71 12.71 3.82 7.92
C PRO A 71 12.58 2.31 7.70
N LEU A 72 12.05 1.89 6.56
CA LEU A 72 12.11 0.52 6.08
C LEU A 72 13.35 0.39 5.19
N ARG A 73 14.33 -0.38 5.65
CA ARG A 73 15.56 -0.61 4.89
C ARG A 73 15.40 -1.83 3.99
N LEU A 74 15.64 -1.66 2.71
CA LEU A 74 15.70 -2.74 1.73
C LEU A 74 17.15 -2.92 1.30
N ALA A 75 17.64 -4.15 1.36
CA ALA A 75 18.97 -4.47 0.82
C ALA A 75 18.94 -4.42 -0.71
N PRO A 76 20.09 -4.13 -1.38
CA PRO A 76 20.15 -4.21 -2.83
C PRO A 76 19.67 -5.57 -3.35
N GLY A 77 18.79 -5.56 -4.35
CA GLY A 77 18.20 -6.76 -4.94
C GLY A 77 17.05 -7.39 -4.12
N SER A 78 16.73 -6.87 -2.93
CA SER A 78 15.54 -7.30 -2.18
C SER A 78 14.28 -6.59 -2.68
N ALA A 79 13.12 -7.24 -2.45
CA ALA A 79 11.81 -6.68 -2.75
C ALA A 79 10.89 -6.83 -1.54
N VAL A 80 9.93 -5.95 -1.40
CA VAL A 80 8.82 -6.08 -0.45
C VAL A 80 7.52 -6.15 -1.23
N SER A 81 6.67 -7.12 -0.87
CA SER A 81 5.31 -7.21 -1.38
C SER A 81 4.36 -6.71 -0.31
N LEU A 82 3.40 -5.91 -0.72
CA LEU A 82 2.38 -5.34 0.16
C LEU A 82 1.00 -5.67 -0.43
N ARG A 83 0.06 -5.97 0.46
CA ARG A 83 -1.31 -6.27 0.08
C ARG A 83 -2.27 -5.46 0.92
N TRP A 84 -3.13 -4.70 0.27
CA TRP A 84 -4.26 -4.02 0.91
C TRP A 84 -5.55 -4.35 0.19
N GLY A 85 -6.65 -4.42 0.94
CA GLY A 85 -7.99 -4.51 0.40
C GLY A 85 -8.68 -3.16 0.42
N VAL A 86 -9.63 -2.96 -0.49
CA VAL A 86 -10.56 -1.82 -0.46
C VAL A 86 -11.97 -2.38 -0.60
N ALA A 87 -12.86 -1.92 0.27
CA ALA A 87 -14.29 -2.25 0.19
C ALA A 87 -15.13 -0.98 0.18
N LEU A 88 -16.20 -1.01 -0.58
CA LEU A 88 -17.14 0.08 -0.72
C LEU A 88 -18.56 -0.44 -0.47
N TRP A 89 -19.36 0.35 0.24
CA TRP A 89 -20.77 0.08 0.46
C TRP A 89 -21.60 1.33 0.18
N ASP A 90 -22.72 1.13 -0.47
CA ASP A 90 -23.78 2.13 -0.49
C ASP A 90 -24.33 2.26 0.93
N GLY A 91 -24.41 3.51 1.42
CA GLY A 91 -24.91 3.79 2.76
C GLY A 91 -23.84 3.82 3.84
N ASP A 92 -24.34 3.91 5.07
CA ASP A 92 -23.55 3.92 6.30
C ASP A 92 -23.57 2.52 6.90
N VAL A 93 -22.43 1.83 6.88
CA VAL A 93 -22.27 0.52 7.54
C VAL A 93 -21.50 0.68 8.85
N GLY A 94 -21.95 -0.05 9.88
CA GLY A 94 -21.31 0.01 11.19
C GLY A 94 -19.96 -0.74 11.25
N GLN A 95 -19.21 -0.47 12.32
CA GLN A 95 -17.88 -1.09 12.56
C GLN A 95 -17.88 -2.61 12.47
N ALA A 96 -18.93 -3.27 12.98
CA ALA A 96 -19.04 -4.72 12.96
C ALA A 96 -19.08 -5.28 11.52
N ALA A 97 -19.77 -4.60 10.60
CA ALA A 97 -19.81 -5.01 9.20
C ALA A 97 -18.44 -4.88 8.55
N VAL A 98 -17.72 -3.79 8.79
CA VAL A 98 -16.36 -3.57 8.29
C VAL A 98 -15.39 -4.62 8.86
N ALA A 99 -15.45 -4.88 10.17
CA ALA A 99 -14.60 -5.88 10.84
C ALA A 99 -14.84 -7.29 10.30
N ASN A 100 -16.09 -7.67 10.07
CA ASN A 100 -16.44 -8.97 9.50
C ASN A 100 -15.93 -9.10 8.05
N GLU A 101 -16.02 -8.05 7.25
CA GLU A 101 -15.52 -8.03 5.89
C GLU A 101 -13.99 -8.16 5.87
N TRP A 102 -13.28 -7.40 6.72
CA TRP A 102 -11.84 -7.57 6.89
C TRP A 102 -11.49 -9.01 7.26
N ALA A 103 -12.18 -9.61 8.25
CA ALA A 103 -11.90 -10.96 8.69
C ALA A 103 -12.14 -12.02 7.59
N ARG A 104 -13.10 -11.79 6.71
CA ARG A 104 -13.36 -12.62 5.53
C ARG A 104 -12.25 -12.46 4.50
N TRP A 105 -11.92 -11.21 4.15
CA TRP A 105 -10.89 -10.87 3.17
C TRP A 105 -9.49 -11.35 3.60
N ALA A 106 -9.13 -11.18 4.87
CA ALA A 106 -7.83 -11.59 5.40
C ALA A 106 -7.59 -13.11 5.32
N LYS A 107 -8.66 -13.91 5.30
CA LYS A 107 -8.60 -15.37 5.12
C LYS A 107 -8.48 -15.79 3.66
N THR A 108 -8.66 -14.88 2.71
CA THR A 108 -8.56 -15.19 1.28
C THR A 108 -7.10 -15.41 0.94
N ASP A 109 -6.73 -16.65 0.72
CA ASP A 109 -5.35 -17.07 0.41
C ASP A 109 -5.00 -16.71 -1.05
N LEU A 110 -4.62 -15.46 -1.29
CA LEU A 110 -4.07 -15.03 -2.58
C LEU A 110 -2.55 -15.28 -2.68
N HIS A 111 -1.92 -15.77 -1.62
CA HIS A 111 -0.49 -16.11 -1.64
C HIS A 111 -0.23 -17.44 -2.36
N ALA A 112 -1.26 -18.28 -2.52
CA ALA A 112 -1.16 -19.58 -3.19
C ALA A 112 -1.04 -19.54 -4.73
N GLY A 113 -1.21 -18.37 -5.36
CA GLY A 113 -1.36 -18.31 -6.84
C GLY A 113 -0.58 -17.25 -7.61
N SER A 114 0.20 -16.38 -7.01
CA SER A 114 0.84 -15.28 -7.75
C SER A 114 2.21 -14.88 -7.23
N VAL A 115 3.16 -15.82 -7.23
CA VAL A 115 4.56 -15.41 -7.38
C VAL A 115 4.81 -15.22 -8.87
N VAL A 116 4.34 -14.13 -9.46
CA VAL A 116 4.94 -13.63 -10.69
C VAL A 116 6.31 -13.09 -10.28
N ARG A 117 7.30 -13.98 -10.25
CA ARG A 117 8.70 -13.56 -10.27
C ARG A 117 8.92 -12.87 -11.61
N GLN A 118 8.79 -11.55 -11.64
CA GLN A 118 9.46 -10.78 -12.67
C GLN A 118 10.96 -11.01 -12.46
N GLN A 119 11.50 -11.96 -13.20
CA GLN A 119 12.94 -12.04 -13.40
C GLN A 119 13.32 -10.77 -14.15
N VAL A 120 13.84 -9.80 -13.43
CA VAL A 120 14.58 -8.68 -14.03
C VAL A 120 15.78 -9.33 -14.72
N ARG A 121 15.69 -9.47 -16.04
CA ARG A 121 16.85 -9.86 -16.87
C ARG A 121 17.90 -8.77 -16.66
N PRO A 122 19.14 -9.10 -16.25
CA PRO A 122 20.19 -8.11 -16.19
C PRO A 122 20.35 -7.52 -17.59
N ALA A 123 20.45 -6.20 -17.68
CA ALA A 123 20.75 -5.50 -18.92
C ALA A 123 22.03 -6.10 -19.49
N GLN A 124 21.96 -6.66 -20.70
CA GLN A 124 23.13 -7.09 -21.43
C GLN A 124 23.96 -5.84 -21.75
N SER A 125 25.09 -5.73 -21.10
CA SER A 125 26.11 -4.73 -21.41
C SER A 125 26.55 -4.95 -22.88
N SER A 126 26.10 -4.08 -23.78
CA SER A 126 26.59 -3.99 -25.15
C SER A 126 27.89 -3.20 -25.15
N ASP A 127 28.93 -3.76 -24.53
CA ASP A 127 30.30 -3.30 -24.72
C ASP A 127 30.87 -4.00 -25.98
N GLN A 128 30.41 -3.54 -27.13
CA GLN A 128 31.11 -3.82 -28.39
C GLN A 128 32.29 -2.85 -28.48
N ARG A 129 33.44 -3.31 -28.00
CA ARG A 129 34.72 -2.71 -28.29
C ARG A 129 34.86 -2.59 -29.81
N ARG A 130 34.83 -1.36 -30.32
CA ARG A 130 35.31 -1.06 -31.68
C ARG A 130 36.81 -1.28 -31.70
N GLU A 131 37.21 -2.30 -32.44
CA GLU A 131 38.59 -2.56 -32.81
C GLU A 131 39.09 -1.39 -33.68
N PRO A 132 40.26 -0.78 -33.39
CA PRO A 132 40.78 0.30 -34.22
C PRO A 132 41.31 -0.25 -35.56
N ALA A 133 40.82 0.35 -36.65
CA ALA A 133 41.27 0.02 -38.03
C ALA A 133 42.74 0.32 -38.19
N GLU A 134 43.52 -0.65 -38.68
CA GLU A 134 44.91 -0.49 -39.08
C GLU A 134 45.06 0.49 -40.26
N PRO A 135 46.08 1.36 -40.26
CA PRO A 135 46.35 2.25 -41.37
C PRO A 135 46.98 1.45 -42.55
N ARG A 136 46.33 1.50 -43.71
CA ARG A 136 46.90 0.95 -44.97
C ARG A 136 48.11 1.77 -45.37
N SER A 137 49.24 1.09 -45.44
CA SER A 137 50.50 1.58 -46.04
C SER A 137 50.32 1.67 -47.55
N THR A 138 50.51 2.88 -48.13
CA THR A 138 50.65 3.11 -49.54
C THR A 138 52.13 3.09 -49.92
N ARG A 139 52.44 2.22 -50.90
CA ARG A 139 53.59 2.36 -51.76
C ARG A 139 53.11 2.93 -53.10
#